data_d002fd43d787ec48b3e1a1692cf81b5c
#
_entry.id   d002fd43d787ec48b3e1a1692cf81b5c
#
_cell.length_a   1.000
_cell.length_b   1.000
_cell.length_c   1.000
_cell.angle_alpha   90.00
_cell.angle_beta   90.00
_cell.angle_gamma   90.00
#
_symmetry.space_group_name_H-M   'P 1'
#
loop_
_entity.id
_entity.type
_entity.pdbx_description
1 polymer ?
#
loop_
_entity_poly.entity_id
_entity_poly.type
_entity_poly.pdbx_seq_one_letter_code
_entity_poly.pdbx_strand_id
1 'polypeptide(L)'
;MANNAPQNDAINEDWLATGELTTKALIQKRFPCGQCGAVLHYAIGTDSTACQYCGHQNPIQMSAEPIKELDLNTALRKLQTSRPLDSGVESIRCPNCAASFELDNHIHSGECPFCSTTVVTETGSSKPIKPKALLPFEIDSKQALQSYKSWLGKRWFAPNKLKQYAKEDGGLHGVYIPYWTYDSDTSSSYTGQRGDVYYVRQRYTTVVDGRRVTKTRQVPKIRWTPVNGRTSRHFDDVLVGATRTLPRKITDWLEPWDLKNLVPYTEDFLSGFSSEVYQVDLDQGFQLAQERMDKIIQRDVRNAIGGDQQRISRLRTEHSDTTFKHVLLPVWTAAFRFRGKTYRFVVNARTGKVHGERPWSVVKIAAAVVTGSALTLGGGAYLAESSHASTGYSVFDRLDRVFDGSTRTGFDWGSEPAPSRWPRY
;
A
#
# COMPACT_ATOMS: atom_id res chain seq x y z
N MET A 1 1.28 -51.23 -24.92
CA MET A 1 1.07 -49.80 -25.20
C MET A 1 0.06 -49.30 -24.20
N ALA A 2 0.53 -48.79 -23.05
CA ALA A 2 -0.29 -48.30 -21.95
C ALA A 2 -0.49 -46.80 -22.09
N ASN A 3 -1.72 -46.38 -22.31
CA ASN A 3 -2.15 -44.98 -22.32
C ASN A 3 -2.08 -44.43 -20.89
N ASN A 4 -1.10 -43.61 -20.61
CA ASN A 4 -1.13 -42.72 -19.46
C ASN A 4 -1.99 -41.49 -19.82
N ALA A 5 -3.24 -41.50 -19.40
CA ALA A 5 -4.02 -40.28 -19.30
C ALA A 5 -3.49 -39.46 -18.12
N PRO A 6 -3.40 -38.11 -18.23
CA PRO A 6 -3.01 -37.29 -17.10
C PRO A 6 -4.09 -37.38 -16.02
N GLN A 7 -3.69 -37.77 -14.81
CA GLN A 7 -4.53 -37.68 -13.64
C GLN A 7 -4.94 -36.22 -13.46
N ASN A 8 -6.24 -35.95 -13.61
CA ASN A 8 -6.84 -34.70 -13.14
C ASN A 8 -6.63 -34.66 -11.60
N ASP A 9 -5.63 -33.90 -11.17
CA ASP A 9 -5.54 -33.48 -9.79
C ASP A 9 -6.83 -32.73 -9.45
N ALA A 10 -7.66 -33.38 -8.63
CA ALA A 10 -8.85 -32.78 -8.06
C ALA A 10 -8.40 -31.53 -7.28
N ILE A 11 -8.60 -30.37 -7.90
CA ILE A 11 -8.33 -29.08 -7.28
C ILE A 11 -9.20 -29.00 -6.03
N ASN A 12 -8.56 -29.06 -4.87
CA ASN A 12 -9.24 -28.95 -3.59
C ASN A 12 -10.00 -27.60 -3.57
N GLU A 13 -11.34 -27.65 -3.60
CA GLU A 13 -12.23 -26.50 -3.79
C GLU A 13 -12.38 -25.62 -2.54
N ASP A 14 -11.51 -25.82 -1.56
CA ASP A 14 -11.56 -25.23 -0.21
C ASP A 14 -11.27 -23.72 -0.14
N TRP A 15 -11.04 -23.07 -1.29
CA TRP A 15 -10.77 -21.65 -1.36
C TRP A 15 -12.00 -20.76 -1.64
N LEU A 16 -13.12 -21.38 -2.08
CA LEU A 16 -14.41 -20.71 -2.22
C LEU A 16 -15.33 -21.13 -1.07
N ALA A 17 -16.05 -20.16 -0.51
CA ALA A 17 -17.16 -20.48 0.38
C ALA A 17 -18.26 -21.16 -0.45
N THR A 18 -18.51 -22.43 -0.21
CA THR A 18 -19.65 -23.15 -0.81
C THR A 18 -20.93 -22.66 -0.13
N GLY A 19 -21.73 -21.91 -0.88
CA GLY A 19 -22.97 -21.32 -0.40
C GLY A 19 -24.09 -22.34 -0.25
N GLU A 20 -23.98 -23.31 0.66
CA GLU A 20 -25.14 -23.94 1.26
C GLU A 20 -25.53 -23.14 2.50
N LEU A 21 -26.49 -22.26 2.32
CA LEU A 21 -27.22 -21.57 3.38
C LEU A 21 -28.12 -22.57 4.10
N THR A 22 -27.55 -23.52 4.82
CA THR A 22 -28.16 -24.01 6.01
C THR A 22 -27.86 -22.96 7.09
N THR A 23 -28.89 -22.56 7.81
CA THR A 23 -28.86 -21.83 9.09
C THR A 23 -28.01 -22.57 10.11
N LYS A 24 -26.76 -22.89 9.79
CA LYS A 24 -25.74 -23.31 10.72
C LYS A 24 -25.34 -22.07 11.48
N ALA A 25 -25.68 -22.03 12.76
CA ALA A 25 -25.15 -21.05 13.69
C ALA A 25 -23.66 -20.82 13.35
N LEU A 26 -23.30 -19.61 13.02
CA LEU A 26 -21.92 -19.19 12.77
C LEU A 26 -21.03 -19.83 13.82
N ILE A 27 -20.15 -20.73 13.42
CA ILE A 27 -19.25 -21.43 14.33
C ILE A 27 -18.21 -20.39 14.76
N GLN A 28 -18.51 -19.73 15.86
CA GLN A 28 -17.62 -18.78 16.50
C GLN A 28 -16.53 -19.59 17.20
N LYS A 29 -15.31 -19.56 16.65
CA LYS A 29 -14.19 -20.18 17.32
C LYS A 29 -13.85 -19.42 18.59
N ARG A 30 -13.85 -20.13 19.70
CA ARG A 30 -13.26 -19.67 20.96
C ARG A 30 -11.80 -20.07 20.93
N PHE A 31 -10.94 -19.19 21.41
CA PHE A 31 -9.55 -19.51 21.71
C PHE A 31 -9.40 -19.67 23.24
N PRO A 32 -9.88 -20.76 23.82
CA PRO A 32 -9.80 -20.96 25.25
C PRO A 32 -8.39 -21.40 25.63
N CYS A 33 -7.87 -20.85 26.71
CA CYS A 33 -6.62 -21.31 27.28
C CYS A 33 -6.76 -22.77 27.74
N GLY A 34 -5.85 -23.63 27.30
CA GLY A 34 -5.85 -25.04 27.69
C GLY A 34 -5.70 -25.27 29.17
N GLN A 35 -5.20 -24.30 29.94
CA GLN A 35 -4.98 -24.40 31.37
C GLN A 35 -6.13 -23.82 32.22
N CYS A 36 -6.68 -22.66 31.86
CA CYS A 36 -7.65 -21.95 32.71
C CYS A 36 -8.95 -21.57 31.98
N GLY A 37 -9.08 -21.87 30.68
CA GLY A 37 -10.27 -21.57 29.88
C GLY A 37 -10.48 -20.09 29.53
N ALA A 38 -9.60 -19.16 29.97
CA ALA A 38 -9.68 -17.75 29.63
C ALA A 38 -9.38 -17.53 28.14
N VAL A 39 -9.77 -16.37 27.60
CA VAL A 39 -9.51 -16.01 26.19
C VAL A 39 -8.01 -15.80 25.98
N LEU A 40 -7.51 -16.40 24.91
CA LEU A 40 -6.13 -16.26 24.45
C LEU A 40 -5.98 -15.05 23.55
N HIS A 41 -4.79 -14.48 23.50
CA HIS A 41 -4.39 -13.47 22.54
C HIS A 41 -3.10 -13.91 21.85
N TYR A 42 -2.95 -13.58 20.57
CA TYR A 42 -1.71 -13.87 19.85
C TYR A 42 -0.52 -13.18 20.53
N ALA A 43 0.53 -13.91 20.81
CA ALA A 43 1.75 -13.38 21.40
C ALA A 43 2.68 -12.85 20.29
N ILE A 44 2.73 -11.55 20.13
CA ILE A 44 3.47 -10.88 19.03
C ILE A 44 4.94 -11.33 19.01
N GLY A 45 5.44 -11.66 17.81
CA GLY A 45 6.82 -12.13 17.61
C GLY A 45 7.05 -13.59 18.01
N THR A 46 5.98 -14.36 18.22
CA THR A 46 6.07 -15.79 18.53
C THR A 46 5.09 -16.60 17.68
N ASP A 47 5.20 -17.93 17.72
CA ASP A 47 4.27 -18.85 17.07
C ASP A 47 3.26 -19.43 18.11
N SER A 48 2.81 -18.58 19.03
CA SER A 48 1.93 -18.98 20.11
C SER A 48 0.88 -17.93 20.45
N THR A 49 -0.20 -18.40 21.07
CA THR A 49 -1.15 -17.52 21.77
C THR A 49 -0.86 -17.54 23.27
N ALA A 50 -0.98 -16.40 23.93
CA ALA A 50 -0.73 -16.26 25.36
C ALA A 50 -2.02 -15.95 26.13
N CYS A 51 -2.16 -16.56 27.28
CA CYS A 51 -3.23 -16.26 28.22
C CYS A 51 -2.84 -15.08 29.10
N GLN A 52 -3.57 -13.97 29.00
CA GLN A 52 -3.32 -12.80 29.86
C GLN A 52 -3.64 -13.04 31.33
N TYR A 53 -4.43 -14.10 31.64
CA TYR A 53 -4.87 -14.41 32.99
C TYR A 53 -3.89 -15.30 33.75
N CYS A 54 -3.47 -16.44 33.14
CA CYS A 54 -2.59 -17.41 33.79
C CYS A 54 -1.16 -17.47 33.23
N GLY A 55 -0.87 -16.70 32.16
CA GLY A 55 0.44 -16.66 31.53
C GLY A 55 0.77 -17.90 30.66
N HIS A 56 -0.14 -18.88 30.56
CA HIS A 56 0.10 -20.07 29.76
C HIS A 56 0.19 -19.75 28.27
N GLN A 57 1.19 -20.33 27.59
CA GLN A 57 1.37 -20.20 26.13
C GLN A 57 0.85 -21.46 25.44
N ASN A 58 0.02 -21.26 24.41
CA ASN A 58 -0.53 -22.32 23.59
C ASN A 58 0.08 -22.21 22.19
N PRO A 59 0.83 -23.21 21.71
CA PRO A 59 1.43 -23.17 20.39
C PRO A 59 0.34 -23.16 19.31
N ILE A 60 0.54 -22.35 18.27
CA ILE A 60 -0.35 -22.29 17.11
C ILE A 60 -0.03 -23.47 16.20
N GLN A 61 -1.03 -24.27 15.89
CA GLN A 61 -0.88 -25.38 14.95
C GLN A 61 -0.93 -24.83 13.52
N MET A 62 0.22 -24.66 12.91
CA MET A 62 0.31 -24.26 11.52
C MET A 62 0.11 -25.47 10.60
N SER A 63 -0.59 -25.25 9.48
CA SER A 63 -0.68 -26.26 8.43
C SER A 63 0.73 -26.53 7.85
N ALA A 64 1.04 -27.80 7.65
CA ALA A 64 2.26 -28.20 6.95
C ALA A 64 2.15 -28.04 5.42
N GLU A 65 0.95 -27.72 4.90
CA GLU A 65 0.74 -27.54 3.47
C GLU A 65 1.39 -26.22 3.00
N PRO A 66 2.10 -26.24 1.85
CA PRO A 66 2.65 -25.04 1.28
C PRO A 66 1.54 -24.06 0.85
N ILE A 67 1.81 -22.78 0.96
CA ILE A 67 0.90 -21.73 0.48
C ILE A 67 0.82 -21.84 -1.04
N LYS A 68 -0.31 -22.35 -1.55
CA LYS A 68 -0.55 -22.52 -2.98
C LYS A 68 -1.12 -21.26 -3.60
N GLU A 69 -0.57 -20.87 -4.73
CA GLU A 69 -1.14 -19.88 -5.62
C GLU A 69 -2.29 -20.45 -6.42
N LEU A 70 -3.25 -19.61 -6.74
CA LEU A 70 -4.46 -19.99 -7.46
C LEU A 70 -4.45 -19.37 -8.86
N ASP A 71 -4.85 -20.14 -9.86
CA ASP A 71 -4.99 -19.63 -11.22
C ASP A 71 -6.09 -18.56 -11.31
N LEU A 72 -5.72 -17.37 -11.79
CA LEU A 72 -6.60 -16.22 -11.86
C LEU A 72 -7.80 -16.45 -12.75
N ASN A 73 -7.59 -17.02 -13.95
CA ASN A 73 -8.64 -17.20 -14.93
C ASN A 73 -9.69 -18.22 -14.46
N THR A 74 -9.24 -19.30 -13.83
CA THR A 74 -10.11 -20.31 -13.24
C THR A 74 -10.94 -19.71 -12.11
N ALA A 75 -10.31 -18.92 -11.25
CA ALA A 75 -10.99 -18.24 -10.14
C ALA A 75 -12.06 -17.26 -10.65
N LEU A 76 -11.73 -16.42 -11.61
CA LEU A 76 -12.69 -15.46 -12.20
C LEU A 76 -13.89 -16.14 -12.83
N ARG A 77 -13.70 -17.25 -13.56
CA ARG A 77 -14.81 -18.04 -14.12
C ARG A 77 -15.71 -18.60 -13.02
N LYS A 78 -15.13 -19.16 -11.96
CA LYS A 78 -15.90 -19.69 -10.82
C LYS A 78 -16.69 -18.59 -10.12
N LEU A 79 -16.10 -17.41 -9.91
CA LEU A 79 -16.79 -16.27 -9.32
C LEU A 79 -17.97 -15.76 -10.13
N GLN A 80 -17.88 -15.82 -11.47
CA GLN A 80 -18.98 -15.43 -12.36
C GLN A 80 -20.15 -16.43 -12.31
N THR A 81 -19.87 -17.70 -12.03
CA THR A 81 -20.91 -18.73 -11.91
C THR A 81 -21.46 -18.86 -10.48
N SER A 82 -20.77 -18.32 -9.50
CA SER A 82 -21.20 -18.35 -8.09
C SER A 82 -22.34 -17.36 -7.87
N ARG A 83 -23.34 -17.77 -7.11
CA ARG A 83 -24.45 -16.89 -6.72
C ARG A 83 -23.91 -15.76 -5.84
N PRO A 84 -24.34 -14.49 -6.03
CA PRO A 84 -23.95 -13.42 -5.12
C PRO A 84 -24.35 -13.79 -3.69
N LEU A 85 -23.41 -13.74 -2.77
CA LEU A 85 -23.70 -13.87 -1.34
C LEU A 85 -24.49 -12.62 -0.92
N ASP A 86 -25.64 -12.84 -0.31
CA ASP A 86 -26.51 -11.76 0.15
C ASP A 86 -25.77 -10.95 1.21
N SER A 87 -25.56 -9.65 0.97
CA SER A 87 -24.79 -8.76 1.83
C SER A 87 -25.64 -8.23 3.01
N GLY A 88 -26.43 -9.09 3.61
CA GLY A 88 -27.16 -8.76 4.83
C GLY A 88 -26.22 -8.46 5.99
N VAL A 89 -26.55 -7.48 6.81
CA VAL A 89 -25.87 -7.22 8.09
C VAL A 89 -25.99 -8.45 8.97
N GLU A 90 -24.90 -9.14 9.24
CA GLU A 90 -24.92 -10.33 10.07
C GLU A 90 -24.86 -9.95 11.54
N SER A 91 -25.92 -10.31 12.28
CA SER A 91 -25.94 -10.22 13.74
C SER A 91 -25.15 -11.39 14.33
N ILE A 92 -24.09 -11.07 15.05
CA ILE A 92 -23.20 -12.05 15.69
C ILE A 92 -23.54 -12.17 17.16
N ARG A 93 -23.61 -13.41 17.65
CA ARG A 93 -23.81 -13.68 19.07
C ARG A 93 -22.47 -13.95 19.75
N CYS A 94 -22.11 -13.13 20.73
CA CYS A 94 -20.86 -13.34 21.47
C CYS A 94 -20.81 -14.70 22.17
N PRO A 95 -19.77 -15.52 21.95
CA PRO A 95 -19.67 -16.85 22.56
C PRO A 95 -19.44 -16.79 24.08
N ASN A 96 -18.97 -15.68 24.60
CA ASN A 96 -18.64 -15.54 26.02
C ASN A 96 -19.82 -14.98 26.83
N CYS A 97 -20.43 -13.87 26.41
CA CYS A 97 -21.50 -13.20 27.14
C CYS A 97 -22.89 -13.36 26.51
N ALA A 98 -23.01 -14.09 25.39
CA ALA A 98 -24.23 -14.32 24.63
C ALA A 98 -24.93 -13.05 24.11
N ALA A 99 -24.32 -11.87 24.22
CA ALA A 99 -24.85 -10.65 23.65
C ALA A 99 -24.83 -10.74 22.12
N SER A 100 -25.90 -10.26 21.47
CA SER A 100 -25.96 -10.11 20.02
C SER A 100 -25.53 -8.70 19.63
N PHE A 101 -24.66 -8.59 18.64
CA PHE A 101 -24.19 -7.32 18.10
C PHE A 101 -23.86 -7.48 16.61
N GLU A 102 -23.78 -6.37 15.93
CA GLU A 102 -23.46 -6.32 14.51
C GLU A 102 -21.98 -5.97 14.37
N LEU A 103 -21.23 -6.79 13.61
CA LEU A 103 -19.94 -6.40 13.09
C LEU A 103 -20.13 -5.68 11.77
N ASP A 104 -19.29 -4.70 11.52
CA ASP A 104 -19.28 -4.01 10.24
C ASP A 104 -18.99 -5.06 9.14
N ASN A 105 -19.75 -5.04 8.04
CA ASN A 105 -19.67 -6.02 6.93
C ASN A 105 -18.27 -6.16 6.32
N HIS A 106 -17.34 -5.32 6.74
CA HIS A 106 -15.96 -5.29 6.26
C HIS A 106 -14.95 -5.82 7.28
N ILE A 107 -15.42 -6.41 8.40
CA ILE A 107 -14.56 -6.88 9.49
C ILE A 107 -14.80 -8.37 9.73
N HIS A 108 -13.75 -9.19 9.67
CA HIS A 108 -13.78 -10.62 10.00
C HIS A 108 -13.52 -10.93 11.46
N SER A 109 -12.76 -10.08 12.14
CA SER A 109 -12.52 -10.24 13.57
C SER A 109 -12.56 -8.90 14.28
N GLY A 110 -13.12 -8.89 15.47
CA GLY A 110 -13.23 -7.71 16.33
C GLY A 110 -13.49 -8.10 17.77
N GLU A 111 -13.62 -7.12 18.64
CA GLU A 111 -13.95 -7.35 20.04
C GLU A 111 -15.45 -7.15 20.28
N CYS A 112 -16.02 -8.02 21.12
CA CYS A 112 -17.39 -7.85 21.58
C CYS A 112 -17.50 -6.54 22.38
N PRO A 113 -18.44 -5.62 22.03
CA PRO A 113 -18.56 -4.34 22.71
C PRO A 113 -19.01 -4.46 24.18
N PHE A 114 -19.49 -5.64 24.59
CA PHE A 114 -19.99 -5.86 25.95
C PHE A 114 -18.99 -6.53 26.90
N CYS A 115 -18.11 -7.40 26.40
CA CYS A 115 -17.19 -8.16 27.24
C CYS A 115 -15.76 -8.24 26.68
N SER A 116 -15.46 -7.46 25.63
CA SER A 116 -14.16 -7.39 24.95
C SER A 116 -13.58 -8.75 24.51
N THR A 117 -14.42 -9.78 24.42
CA THR A 117 -13.99 -11.08 23.87
C THR A 117 -13.78 -10.93 22.37
N THR A 118 -12.62 -11.35 21.86
CA THR A 118 -12.35 -11.41 20.42
C THR A 118 -13.32 -12.40 19.77
N VAL A 119 -14.01 -11.94 18.75
CA VAL A 119 -14.92 -12.73 17.94
C VAL A 119 -14.38 -12.74 16.52
N VAL A 120 -14.23 -13.93 15.95
CA VAL A 120 -13.83 -14.14 14.55
C VAL A 120 -15.00 -14.75 13.82
N THR A 121 -15.42 -14.13 12.73
CA THR A 121 -16.45 -14.69 11.84
C THR A 121 -15.79 -15.57 10.80
N GLU A 122 -16.47 -16.63 10.37
CA GLU A 122 -15.95 -17.46 9.28
C GLU A 122 -15.70 -16.60 8.03
N THR A 123 -14.48 -16.72 7.49
CA THR A 123 -14.15 -16.12 6.20
C THR A 123 -15.01 -16.75 5.12
N GLY A 124 -15.89 -15.97 4.51
CA GLY A 124 -16.78 -16.45 3.44
C GLY A 124 -18.25 -16.15 3.66
N SER A 125 -18.64 -15.66 4.85
CA SER A 125 -20.02 -15.22 5.08
C SER A 125 -20.39 -14.00 4.20
N SER A 126 -19.41 -13.11 3.93
CA SER A 126 -19.64 -11.91 3.10
C SER A 126 -18.87 -11.89 1.77
N LYS A 127 -17.78 -12.64 1.65
CA LYS A 127 -16.94 -12.67 0.44
C LYS A 127 -16.42 -14.08 0.15
N PRO A 128 -16.42 -14.49 -1.15
CA PRO A 128 -16.17 -15.89 -1.52
C PRO A 128 -14.71 -16.34 -1.41
N ILE A 129 -13.73 -15.45 -1.41
CA ILE A 129 -12.32 -15.83 -1.42
C ILE A 129 -11.72 -15.71 -0.02
N LYS A 130 -11.40 -16.83 0.59
CA LYS A 130 -10.76 -16.91 1.91
C LYS A 130 -9.27 -16.51 1.83
N PRO A 131 -8.69 -15.89 2.88
CA PRO A 131 -7.25 -15.70 2.95
C PRO A 131 -6.51 -17.05 2.92
N LYS A 132 -5.40 -17.13 2.21
CA LYS A 132 -4.54 -18.31 2.15
C LYS A 132 -3.33 -18.20 3.06
N ALA A 133 -2.88 -16.98 3.31
CA ALA A 133 -1.72 -16.72 4.14
C ALA A 133 -1.86 -15.40 4.88
N LEU A 134 -1.03 -15.21 5.88
CA LEU A 134 -0.87 -13.93 6.58
C LEU A 134 0.59 -13.72 7.00
N LEU A 135 0.96 -12.47 7.27
CA LEU A 135 2.17 -12.16 8.00
C LEU A 135 1.81 -11.94 9.48
N PRO A 136 2.43 -12.66 10.43
CA PRO A 136 2.22 -12.40 11.84
C PRO A 136 2.72 -11.00 12.24
N PHE A 137 2.13 -10.40 13.28
CA PHE A 137 2.69 -9.19 13.91
C PHE A 137 4.09 -9.49 14.47
N GLU A 138 5.07 -8.64 14.15
CA GLU A 138 6.45 -8.71 14.67
C GLU A 138 6.73 -7.58 15.66
N ILE A 139 6.15 -6.42 15.40
CA ILE A 139 6.34 -5.20 16.17
C ILE A 139 5.13 -5.00 17.09
N ASP A 140 5.37 -4.88 18.37
CA ASP A 140 4.34 -4.60 19.36
C ASP A 140 3.84 -3.14 19.31
N SER A 141 2.79 -2.83 20.04
CA SER A 141 2.18 -1.49 20.09
C SER A 141 3.15 -0.43 20.63
N LYS A 142 4.05 -0.79 21.55
CA LYS A 142 5.05 0.14 22.13
C LYS A 142 6.11 0.49 21.10
N GLN A 143 6.61 -0.50 20.37
CA GLN A 143 7.58 -0.34 19.29
C GLN A 143 6.97 0.45 18.12
N ALA A 144 5.71 0.17 17.76
CA ALA A 144 4.99 0.92 16.75
C ALA A 144 4.81 2.40 17.13
N LEU A 145 4.46 2.68 18.40
CA LEU A 145 4.39 4.04 18.91
C LEU A 145 5.75 4.75 18.93
N GLN A 146 6.83 4.02 19.23
CA GLN A 146 8.19 4.56 19.16
C GLN A 146 8.57 4.90 17.71
N SER A 147 8.25 4.04 16.76
CA SER A 147 8.45 4.28 15.32
C SER A 147 7.71 5.54 14.87
N TYR A 148 6.45 5.71 15.29
CA TYR A 148 5.67 6.92 15.03
C TYR A 148 6.31 8.18 15.63
N LYS A 149 6.73 8.13 16.91
CA LYS A 149 7.42 9.27 17.56
C LYS A 149 8.70 9.64 16.83
N SER A 150 9.51 8.66 16.43
CA SER A 150 10.73 8.87 15.66
C SER A 150 10.41 9.50 14.29
N TRP A 151 9.41 8.97 13.58
CA TRP A 151 8.95 9.52 12.31
C TRP A 151 8.49 10.98 12.45
N LEU A 152 7.70 11.28 13.48
CA LEU A 152 7.23 12.64 13.76
C LEU A 152 8.38 13.57 14.14
N GLY A 153 9.38 13.07 14.89
CA GLY A 153 10.57 13.81 15.30
C GLY A 153 11.41 14.33 14.15
N LYS A 154 11.49 13.56 13.05
CA LYS A 154 12.21 13.93 11.82
C LYS A 154 11.48 15.01 11.00
N ARG A 155 10.27 15.41 11.39
CA ARG A 155 9.44 16.37 10.65
C ARG A 155 9.54 17.77 11.27
N TRP A 156 10.45 18.61 10.74
CA TRP A 156 10.75 19.96 11.24
C TRP A 156 9.51 20.83 11.46
N PHE A 157 8.58 20.83 10.50
CA PHE A 157 7.40 21.68 10.55
C PHE A 157 6.24 21.13 11.40
N ALA A 158 6.38 19.98 12.04
CA ALA A 158 5.38 19.46 12.96
C ALA A 158 5.37 20.28 14.28
N PRO A 159 4.19 20.57 14.86
CA PRO A 159 4.11 21.27 16.16
C PRO A 159 4.77 20.46 17.28
N ASN A 160 5.51 21.13 18.17
CA ASN A 160 6.18 20.44 19.27
C ASN A 160 5.20 19.78 20.26
N LYS A 161 4.04 20.41 20.48
CA LYS A 161 2.97 19.87 21.33
C LYS A 161 2.40 18.54 20.83
N LEU A 162 2.51 18.24 19.52
CA LEU A 162 2.02 16.99 18.95
C LEU A 162 2.71 15.74 19.54
N LYS A 163 3.97 15.88 19.95
CA LYS A 163 4.72 14.80 20.63
C LYS A 163 4.11 14.41 21.99
N GLN A 164 3.37 15.32 22.63
CA GLN A 164 2.69 15.08 23.90
C GLN A 164 1.32 14.42 23.66
N TYR A 165 0.55 14.91 22.68
CA TYR A 165 -0.78 14.37 22.37
C TYR A 165 -0.76 12.92 21.85
N ALA A 166 0.32 12.48 21.21
CA ALA A 166 0.51 11.08 20.83
C ALA A 166 0.61 10.10 22.03
N LYS A 167 0.58 10.61 23.26
CA LYS A 167 0.57 9.80 24.48
C LYS A 167 -0.81 9.60 25.10
N GLU A 168 -1.76 10.49 24.82
CA GLU A 168 -2.96 10.65 25.66
C GLU A 168 -4.26 10.18 24.98
N ASP A 169 -4.38 10.25 23.67
CA ASP A 169 -5.63 9.93 22.97
C ASP A 169 -5.51 8.67 22.11
N GLY A 170 -6.26 7.65 22.48
CA GLY A 170 -6.55 6.49 21.65
C GLY A 170 -5.39 5.52 21.48
N GLY A 171 -5.52 4.33 22.03
CA GLY A 171 -4.57 3.24 21.83
C GLY A 171 -4.32 2.92 20.35
N LEU A 172 -3.15 2.35 20.06
CA LEU A 172 -2.89 1.72 18.77
C LEU A 172 -3.76 0.48 18.64
N HIS A 173 -4.49 0.40 17.53
CA HIS A 173 -5.28 -0.77 17.19
C HIS A 173 -4.53 -1.59 16.14
N GLY A 174 -4.33 -2.87 16.42
CA GLY A 174 -3.77 -3.82 15.47
C GLY A 174 -4.86 -4.31 14.53
N VAL A 175 -4.61 -4.21 13.23
CA VAL A 175 -5.56 -4.61 12.19
C VAL A 175 -4.84 -5.40 11.11
N TYR A 176 -5.42 -6.51 10.70
CA TYR A 176 -5.03 -7.22 9.49
C TYR A 176 -5.78 -6.64 8.30
N ILE A 177 -5.02 -6.18 7.31
CA ILE A 177 -5.54 -5.60 6.08
C ILE A 177 -5.40 -6.60 4.94
N PRO A 178 -6.47 -6.82 4.14
CA PRO A 178 -6.43 -7.72 3.00
C PRO A 178 -5.60 -7.14 1.86
N TYR A 179 -4.80 -8.00 1.24
CA TYR A 179 -4.04 -7.72 0.03
C TYR A 179 -4.18 -8.86 -0.97
N TRP A 180 -4.11 -8.51 -2.24
CA TRP A 180 -3.88 -9.45 -3.33
C TRP A 180 -2.42 -9.45 -3.68
N THR A 181 -1.82 -10.61 -3.94
CA THR A 181 -0.58 -10.75 -4.68
C THR A 181 -0.87 -11.38 -6.02
N TYR A 182 -0.17 -10.95 -7.05
CA TYR A 182 -0.30 -11.48 -8.41
C TYR A 182 1.07 -11.81 -8.98
N ASP A 183 1.18 -13.01 -9.56
CA ASP A 183 2.32 -13.42 -10.34
C ASP A 183 1.90 -13.50 -11.80
N SER A 184 2.79 -13.16 -12.72
CA SER A 184 2.43 -13.19 -14.15
C SER A 184 3.67 -13.19 -15.02
N ASP A 185 3.67 -14.04 -16.04
CA ASP A 185 4.61 -13.94 -17.13
C ASP A 185 4.09 -12.94 -18.17
N THR A 186 4.96 -12.00 -18.54
CA THR A 186 4.58 -10.96 -19.50
C THR A 186 5.47 -10.98 -20.74
N SER A 187 4.85 -10.82 -21.91
CA SER A 187 5.50 -10.60 -23.18
C SER A 187 5.02 -9.30 -23.78
N SER A 188 5.93 -8.35 -24.02
CA SER A 188 5.60 -7.01 -24.46
C SER A 188 6.23 -6.72 -25.81
N SER A 189 5.43 -6.42 -26.83
CA SER A 189 5.88 -5.93 -28.13
C SER A 189 5.80 -4.42 -28.17
N TYR A 190 6.82 -3.77 -28.70
CA TYR A 190 6.86 -2.32 -28.77
C TYR A 190 7.36 -1.79 -30.12
N THR A 191 6.94 -0.57 -30.44
CA THR A 191 7.51 0.27 -31.46
C THR A 191 7.83 1.63 -30.86
N GLY A 192 8.90 2.26 -31.32
CA GLY A 192 9.33 3.52 -30.74
C GLY A 192 10.44 4.20 -31.56
N GLN A 193 11.10 5.15 -30.91
CA GLN A 193 12.24 5.85 -31.47
C GLN A 193 13.35 5.96 -30.44
N ARG A 194 14.56 5.62 -30.87
CA ARG A 194 15.81 5.89 -30.15
C ARG A 194 16.31 7.26 -30.53
N GLY A 195 16.64 8.10 -29.54
CA GLY A 195 17.21 9.42 -29.73
C GLY A 195 18.67 9.45 -29.29
N ASP A 196 19.56 9.71 -30.22
CA ASP A 196 21.00 9.88 -29.94
C ASP A 196 21.35 11.37 -30.05
N VAL A 197 21.97 11.93 -29.01
CA VAL A 197 22.37 13.32 -28.96
C VAL A 197 23.65 13.51 -29.76
N TYR A 198 23.65 14.48 -30.65
CA TYR A 198 24.84 14.94 -31.36
C TYR A 198 24.97 16.45 -31.30
N TYR A 199 26.20 16.96 -31.40
CA TYR A 199 26.47 18.38 -31.28
C TYR A 199 26.75 19.01 -32.63
N VAL A 200 26.08 20.13 -32.92
CA VAL A 200 26.36 20.93 -34.11
C VAL A 200 26.97 22.28 -33.68
N ARG A 201 27.97 22.72 -34.43
CA ARG A 201 28.56 24.05 -34.23
C ARG A 201 27.62 25.11 -34.82
N GLN A 202 27.15 26.02 -33.99
CA GLN A 202 26.32 27.14 -34.38
C GLN A 202 27.08 28.46 -34.14
N ARG A 203 27.25 29.24 -35.21
CA ARG A 203 27.80 30.61 -35.10
C ARG A 203 26.69 31.54 -34.61
N TYR A 204 27.00 32.40 -33.68
CA TYR A 204 26.12 33.48 -33.23
C TYR A 204 26.91 34.76 -33.03
N THR A 205 26.28 35.91 -33.31
CA THR A 205 26.90 37.22 -33.13
C THR A 205 26.48 37.79 -31.79
N THR A 206 27.44 38.26 -31.01
CA THR A 206 27.22 38.94 -29.72
C THR A 206 28.01 40.25 -29.72
N VAL A 207 27.66 41.18 -28.85
CA VAL A 207 28.40 42.41 -28.64
C VAL A 207 29.26 42.23 -27.39
N VAL A 208 30.56 42.44 -27.53
CA VAL A 208 31.54 42.43 -26.43
C VAL A 208 32.28 43.77 -26.53
N ASP A 209 32.29 44.55 -25.47
CA ASP A 209 32.91 45.89 -25.38
C ASP A 209 32.51 46.84 -26.55
N GLY A 210 31.21 46.86 -26.89
CA GLY A 210 30.65 47.66 -27.96
C GLY A 210 30.93 47.16 -29.39
N ARG A 211 31.70 46.09 -29.57
CA ARG A 211 32.05 45.50 -30.88
C ARG A 211 31.28 44.22 -31.14
N ARG A 212 30.80 44.06 -32.37
CA ARG A 212 30.16 42.79 -32.82
C ARG A 212 31.23 41.73 -33.01
N VAL A 213 31.11 40.63 -32.20
CA VAL A 213 32.02 39.47 -32.28
C VAL A 213 31.23 38.25 -32.63
N THR A 214 31.68 37.47 -33.61
CA THR A 214 31.10 36.18 -33.95
C THR A 214 31.75 35.11 -33.10
N LYS A 215 30.91 34.43 -32.28
CA LYS A 215 31.31 33.28 -31.44
C LYS A 215 30.67 32.00 -31.95
N THR A 216 31.27 30.89 -31.63
CA THR A 216 30.74 29.53 -31.95
C THR A 216 30.33 28.84 -30.67
N ARG A 217 29.16 28.26 -30.66
CA ARG A 217 28.67 27.38 -29.58
C ARG A 217 28.34 26.00 -30.12
N GLN A 218 28.47 24.98 -29.29
CA GLN A 218 27.95 23.65 -29.57
C GLN A 218 26.50 23.57 -29.10
N VAL A 219 25.59 23.21 -30.01
CA VAL A 219 24.18 23.08 -29.72
C VAL A 219 23.82 21.59 -29.82
N PRO A 220 23.28 20.98 -28.76
CA PRO A 220 22.84 19.59 -28.83
C PRO A 220 21.59 19.46 -29.74
N LYS A 221 21.60 18.47 -30.59
CA LYS A 221 20.47 18.04 -31.39
C LYS A 221 20.27 16.55 -31.21
N ILE A 222 19.07 16.06 -31.45
CA ILE A 222 18.72 14.64 -31.29
C ILE A 222 18.42 14.07 -32.66
N ARG A 223 19.08 12.95 -32.97
CA ARG A 223 18.75 12.12 -34.11
C ARG A 223 17.83 11.00 -33.65
N TRP A 224 16.64 10.95 -34.24
CA TRP A 224 15.66 9.94 -33.94
C TRP A 224 15.73 8.82 -34.96
N THR A 225 15.91 7.56 -34.46
CA THR A 225 15.92 6.35 -35.28
C THR A 225 14.75 5.47 -34.87
N PRO A 226 13.89 5.06 -35.82
CA PRO A 226 12.80 4.11 -35.51
C PRO A 226 13.35 2.78 -35.04
N VAL A 227 12.70 2.21 -34.02
CA VAL A 227 13.05 0.91 -33.44
C VAL A 227 11.77 0.12 -33.11
N ASN A 228 11.87 -1.19 -33.16
CA ASN A 228 10.86 -2.12 -32.67
C ASN A 228 11.53 -3.27 -31.94
N GLY A 229 10.79 -3.95 -31.11
CA GLY A 229 11.32 -5.08 -30.37
C GLY A 229 10.28 -5.76 -29.49
N ARG A 230 10.76 -6.74 -28.75
CA ARG A 230 9.99 -7.47 -27.77
C ARG A 230 10.79 -7.61 -26.47
N THR A 231 10.14 -7.49 -25.33
CA THR A 231 10.69 -7.74 -24.00
C THR A 231 9.78 -8.69 -23.26
N SER A 232 10.34 -9.52 -22.39
CA SER A 232 9.59 -10.38 -21.45
C SER A 232 10.04 -10.14 -20.03
N ARG A 233 9.12 -10.30 -19.09
CA ARG A 233 9.39 -10.22 -17.66
C ARG A 233 8.46 -11.15 -16.91
N HIS A 234 9.04 -11.88 -15.96
CA HIS A 234 8.29 -12.57 -14.92
C HIS A 234 8.08 -11.59 -13.74
N PHE A 235 6.85 -11.47 -13.29
CA PHE A 235 6.47 -10.76 -12.09
C PHE A 235 6.10 -11.76 -11.01
N ASP A 236 6.64 -11.56 -9.82
CA ASP A 236 6.44 -12.36 -8.64
C ASP A 236 5.92 -11.46 -7.52
N ASP A 237 4.84 -11.87 -6.86
CA ASP A 237 4.21 -11.18 -5.73
C ASP A 237 3.93 -9.68 -5.94
N VAL A 238 3.32 -9.30 -7.06
CA VAL A 238 2.86 -7.91 -7.27
C VAL A 238 1.71 -7.61 -6.32
N LEU A 239 2.02 -6.86 -5.27
CA LEU A 239 1.12 -6.62 -4.15
C LEU A 239 0.12 -5.50 -4.45
N VAL A 240 -1.15 -5.69 -4.11
CA VAL A 240 -2.22 -4.69 -4.25
C VAL A 240 -3.09 -4.69 -3.00
N GLY A 241 -3.25 -3.53 -2.37
CA GLY A 241 -4.17 -3.40 -1.22
C GLY A 241 -5.62 -3.68 -1.64
N ALA A 242 -6.26 -4.60 -0.96
CA ALA A 242 -7.64 -5.03 -1.24
C ALA A 242 -8.67 -4.31 -0.35
N THR A 243 -8.26 -3.26 0.36
CA THR A 243 -9.10 -2.42 1.22
C THR A 243 -9.42 -1.07 0.57
N ARG A 244 -10.57 -0.50 0.93
CA ARG A 244 -10.94 0.90 0.67
C ARG A 244 -10.91 1.76 1.93
N THR A 245 -10.78 1.14 3.10
CA THR A 245 -10.64 1.83 4.40
C THR A 245 -9.39 2.70 4.45
N LEU A 246 -8.31 2.22 3.84
CA LEU A 246 -7.09 2.98 3.62
C LEU A 246 -6.96 3.37 2.16
N PRO A 247 -6.66 4.65 1.85
CA PRO A 247 -6.34 5.05 0.49
C PRO A 247 -5.19 4.24 -0.11
N ARG A 248 -5.28 3.89 -1.39
CA ARG A 248 -4.26 3.14 -2.14
C ARG A 248 -2.84 3.67 -1.94
N LYS A 249 -2.67 5.00 -1.91
CA LYS A 249 -1.36 5.59 -1.66
C LYS A 249 -0.78 5.19 -0.31
N ILE A 250 -1.59 4.99 0.72
CA ILE A 250 -1.11 4.56 2.04
C ILE A 250 -0.70 3.09 1.97
N THR A 251 -1.54 2.23 1.41
CA THR A 251 -1.20 0.80 1.26
C THR A 251 0.07 0.62 0.45
N ASP A 252 0.27 1.40 -0.63
CA ASP A 252 1.49 1.41 -1.43
C ASP A 252 2.71 1.93 -0.64
N TRP A 253 2.53 2.93 0.25
CA TRP A 253 3.62 3.48 1.07
C TRP A 253 4.05 2.57 2.22
N LEU A 254 3.20 1.65 2.65
CA LEU A 254 3.54 0.68 3.68
C LEU A 254 4.55 -0.38 3.20
N GLU A 255 4.68 -0.59 1.90
CA GLU A 255 5.71 -1.47 1.32
C GLU A 255 7.14 -0.96 1.65
N PRO A 256 8.17 -1.83 1.75
CA PRO A 256 8.13 -3.25 1.44
C PRO A 256 7.57 -4.12 2.57
N TRP A 257 7.02 -5.27 2.19
CA TRP A 257 6.62 -6.34 3.07
C TRP A 257 7.56 -7.53 2.90
N ASP A 258 7.83 -8.25 3.99
CA ASP A 258 8.68 -9.45 4.00
C ASP A 258 7.87 -10.71 3.64
N LEU A 259 7.31 -10.76 2.43
CA LEU A 259 6.39 -11.81 1.98
C LEU A 259 6.99 -13.24 2.06
N LYS A 260 8.30 -13.36 2.16
CA LYS A 260 8.99 -14.64 2.39
C LYS A 260 8.64 -15.28 3.74
N ASN A 261 8.17 -14.49 4.70
CA ASN A 261 7.77 -14.92 6.03
C ASN A 261 6.24 -15.09 6.16
N LEU A 262 5.53 -15.20 5.03
CA LEU A 262 4.12 -15.58 5.04
C LEU A 262 3.95 -16.95 5.68
N VAL A 263 2.96 -17.05 6.57
CA VAL A 263 2.53 -18.33 7.16
C VAL A 263 1.14 -18.71 6.63
N PRO A 264 0.79 -19.99 6.58
CA PRO A 264 -0.55 -20.42 6.25
C PRO A 264 -1.57 -19.74 7.17
N TYR A 265 -2.71 -19.33 6.59
CA TYR A 265 -3.76 -18.66 7.35
C TYR A 265 -4.30 -19.57 8.47
N THR A 266 -4.24 -19.11 9.71
CA THR A 266 -4.97 -19.66 10.85
C THR A 266 -5.59 -18.50 11.64
N GLU A 267 -6.79 -18.73 12.17
CA GLU A 267 -7.53 -17.72 12.92
C GLU A 267 -6.87 -17.37 14.26
N ASP A 268 -6.00 -18.24 14.78
CA ASP A 268 -5.26 -18.02 16.01
C ASP A 268 -4.43 -16.73 16.00
N PHE A 269 -3.84 -16.38 14.82
CA PHE A 269 -3.12 -15.13 14.65
C PHE A 269 -4.00 -13.88 14.70
N LEU A 270 -5.31 -14.03 14.47
CA LEU A 270 -6.26 -12.93 14.55
C LEU A 270 -6.72 -12.65 15.98
N SER A 271 -6.39 -13.54 16.92
CA SER A 271 -6.83 -13.39 18.32
C SER A 271 -6.22 -12.15 18.97
N GLY A 272 -7.06 -11.20 19.37
CA GLY A 272 -6.66 -9.89 19.90
C GLY A 272 -6.48 -8.80 18.86
N PHE A 273 -6.78 -9.06 17.58
CA PHE A 273 -6.67 -8.12 16.48
C PHE A 273 -7.94 -8.06 15.65
N SER A 274 -8.20 -6.90 15.04
CA SER A 274 -9.24 -6.79 14.02
C SER A 274 -8.72 -7.26 12.66
N SER A 275 -9.60 -7.75 11.81
CA SER A 275 -9.27 -8.14 10.44
C SER A 275 -10.34 -7.64 9.48
N GLU A 276 -9.92 -6.98 8.41
CA GLU A 276 -10.80 -6.51 7.37
C GLU A 276 -11.06 -7.58 6.31
N VAL A 277 -12.26 -7.53 5.71
CA VAL A 277 -12.63 -8.26 4.49
C VAL A 277 -12.17 -7.47 3.28
N TYR A 278 -11.80 -8.15 2.19
CA TYR A 278 -11.43 -7.44 0.97
C TYR A 278 -12.63 -6.67 0.38
N GLN A 279 -12.38 -5.45 -0.08
CA GLN A 279 -13.36 -4.52 -0.66
C GLN A 279 -13.06 -4.24 -2.14
N VAL A 280 -11.86 -4.59 -2.60
CA VAL A 280 -11.44 -4.55 -3.99
C VAL A 280 -11.53 -5.97 -4.52
N ASP A 281 -12.42 -6.21 -5.45
CA ASP A 281 -12.64 -7.54 -6.01
C ASP A 281 -11.42 -8.02 -6.82
N LEU A 282 -11.33 -9.32 -7.06
CA LEU A 282 -10.15 -9.97 -7.63
C LEU A 282 -9.78 -9.41 -9.02
N ASP A 283 -10.76 -9.16 -9.88
CA ASP A 283 -10.58 -8.59 -11.21
C ASP A 283 -10.09 -7.14 -11.16
N GLN A 284 -10.67 -6.33 -10.28
CA GLN A 284 -10.24 -4.95 -10.03
C GLN A 284 -8.82 -4.92 -9.47
N GLY A 285 -8.50 -5.82 -8.54
CA GLY A 285 -7.16 -5.99 -7.98
C GLY A 285 -6.14 -6.30 -9.08
N PHE A 286 -6.47 -7.18 -10.01
CA PHE A 286 -5.58 -7.51 -11.13
C PHE A 286 -5.34 -6.32 -12.06
N GLN A 287 -6.38 -5.54 -12.38
CA GLN A 287 -6.21 -4.30 -13.15
C GLN A 287 -5.23 -3.33 -12.47
N LEU A 288 -5.32 -3.19 -11.16
CA LEU A 288 -4.38 -2.37 -10.38
C LEU A 288 -2.96 -2.94 -10.37
N ALA A 289 -2.82 -4.27 -10.37
CA ALA A 289 -1.52 -4.94 -10.52
C ALA A 289 -0.93 -4.69 -11.90
N GLN A 290 -1.72 -4.79 -12.96
CA GLN A 290 -1.31 -4.46 -14.33
C GLN A 290 -0.78 -3.03 -14.44
N GLU A 291 -1.43 -2.04 -13.81
CA GLU A 291 -0.92 -0.66 -13.79
C GLU A 291 0.48 -0.53 -13.14
N ARG A 292 0.79 -1.39 -12.15
CA ARG A 292 2.12 -1.44 -11.53
C ARG A 292 3.13 -2.12 -12.44
N MET A 293 2.75 -3.26 -13.03
CA MET A 293 3.55 -4.00 -14.00
C MET A 293 3.89 -3.14 -15.21
N ASP A 294 2.92 -2.42 -15.76
CA ASP A 294 3.09 -1.55 -16.92
C ASP A 294 4.14 -0.47 -16.71
N LYS A 295 4.23 0.13 -15.51
CA LYS A 295 5.27 1.11 -15.19
C LYS A 295 6.67 0.50 -15.25
N ILE A 296 6.81 -0.75 -14.82
CA ILE A 296 8.07 -1.49 -14.85
C ILE A 296 8.39 -1.88 -16.31
N ILE A 297 7.41 -2.42 -17.02
CA ILE A 297 7.54 -2.81 -18.43
C ILE A 297 7.95 -1.60 -19.29
N GLN A 298 7.31 -0.45 -19.11
CA GLN A 298 7.71 0.78 -19.83
C GLN A 298 9.15 1.19 -19.56
N ARG A 299 9.66 0.98 -18.34
CA ARG A 299 11.07 1.22 -18.02
C ARG A 299 11.98 0.23 -18.75
N ASP A 300 11.60 -1.05 -18.76
CA ASP A 300 12.36 -2.08 -19.45
C ASP A 300 12.39 -1.85 -20.96
N VAL A 301 11.26 -1.42 -21.54
CA VAL A 301 11.19 -1.05 -22.96
C VAL A 301 12.06 0.16 -23.26
N ARG A 302 12.09 1.21 -22.40
CA ARG A 302 13.01 2.34 -22.58
C ARG A 302 14.46 1.88 -22.54
N ASN A 303 14.81 0.99 -21.60
CA ASN A 303 16.15 0.42 -21.53
C ASN A 303 16.51 -0.37 -22.79
N ALA A 304 15.54 -1.16 -23.34
CA ALA A 304 15.72 -1.93 -24.56
C ALA A 304 15.87 -1.02 -25.80
N ILE A 305 15.13 0.10 -25.87
CA ILE A 305 15.29 1.12 -26.93
C ILE A 305 16.69 1.71 -26.88
N GLY A 306 17.22 2.01 -25.70
CA GLY A 306 18.54 2.59 -25.50
C GLY A 306 18.66 4.02 -26.03
N GLY A 307 19.91 4.49 -26.19
CA GLY A 307 20.21 5.87 -26.59
C GLY A 307 20.04 6.87 -25.43
N ASP A 308 20.24 8.16 -25.74
CA ASP A 308 20.14 9.24 -24.73
C ASP A 308 18.69 9.58 -24.39
N GLN A 309 17.78 9.40 -25.37
CA GLN A 309 16.34 9.63 -25.21
C GLN A 309 15.53 8.52 -25.87
N GLN A 310 14.34 8.24 -25.31
CA GLN A 310 13.49 7.19 -25.81
C GLN A 310 12.05 7.70 -25.97
N ARG A 311 11.39 7.29 -27.05
CA ARG A 311 9.96 7.49 -27.27
C ARG A 311 9.31 6.15 -27.57
N ILE A 312 8.33 5.77 -26.76
CA ILE A 312 7.49 4.59 -27.02
C ILE A 312 6.27 5.09 -27.80
N SER A 313 6.08 4.57 -29.00
CA SER A 313 4.93 4.92 -29.86
C SER A 313 3.78 3.96 -29.65
N ARG A 314 4.07 2.66 -29.50
CA ARG A 314 3.09 1.61 -29.22
C ARG A 314 3.72 0.60 -28.25
N LEU A 315 2.93 0.15 -27.29
CA LEU A 315 3.28 -0.93 -26.37
C LEU A 315 2.06 -1.83 -26.23
N ARG A 316 2.24 -3.13 -26.45
CA ARG A 316 1.22 -4.16 -26.24
C ARG A 316 1.82 -5.25 -25.39
N THR A 317 1.24 -5.48 -24.22
CA THR A 317 1.63 -6.52 -23.29
C THR A 317 0.59 -7.61 -23.25
N GLU A 318 1.04 -8.85 -23.28
CA GLU A 318 0.26 -10.06 -23.06
C GLU A 318 0.69 -10.66 -21.72
N HIS A 319 -0.28 -11.06 -20.89
CA HIS A 319 -0.10 -11.71 -19.60
C HIS A 319 -0.45 -13.18 -19.74
N SER A 320 0.41 -14.07 -19.26
CA SER A 320 0.19 -15.52 -19.21
C SER A 320 0.54 -16.05 -17.83
N ASP A 321 0.08 -17.28 -17.56
CA ASP A 321 0.36 -18.01 -16.30
C ASP A 321 0.14 -17.17 -15.06
N THR A 322 -0.98 -16.41 -15.07
CA THR A 322 -1.28 -15.48 -14.00
C THR A 322 -1.90 -16.22 -12.82
N THR A 323 -1.23 -16.13 -11.67
CA THR A 323 -1.71 -16.65 -10.40
C THR A 323 -1.95 -15.52 -9.39
N PHE A 324 -2.63 -15.85 -8.28
CA PHE A 324 -2.88 -14.90 -7.21
C PHE A 324 -2.94 -15.59 -5.84
N LYS A 325 -2.74 -14.79 -4.79
CA LYS A 325 -2.98 -15.17 -3.38
C LYS A 325 -3.77 -14.07 -2.67
N HIS A 326 -4.70 -14.45 -1.80
CA HIS A 326 -5.31 -13.54 -0.83
C HIS A 326 -4.52 -13.62 0.47
N VAL A 327 -3.91 -12.52 0.88
CA VAL A 327 -3.05 -12.47 2.07
C VAL A 327 -3.51 -11.36 3.03
N LEU A 328 -3.30 -11.58 4.33
CA LEU A 328 -3.56 -10.59 5.37
C LEU A 328 -2.23 -10.02 5.89
N LEU A 329 -2.11 -8.70 5.88
CA LEU A 329 -0.89 -8.02 6.32
C LEU A 329 -1.16 -7.15 7.55
N PRO A 330 -0.28 -7.22 8.58
CA PRO A 330 -0.53 -6.60 9.88
C PRO A 330 -0.14 -5.13 9.89
N VAL A 331 -1.02 -4.28 10.38
CA VAL A 331 -0.75 -2.86 10.59
C VAL A 331 -1.20 -2.41 11.97
N TRP A 332 -0.49 -1.46 12.52
CA TRP A 332 -0.97 -0.66 13.64
C TRP A 332 -1.59 0.62 13.11
N THR A 333 -2.80 0.94 13.53
CA THR A 333 -3.49 2.17 13.17
C THR A 333 -3.90 2.94 14.41
N ALA A 334 -3.85 4.26 14.35
CA ALA A 334 -4.43 5.14 15.36
C ALA A 334 -4.87 6.46 14.75
N ALA A 335 -5.80 7.11 15.44
CA ALA A 335 -6.24 8.45 15.14
C ALA A 335 -6.09 9.32 16.39
N PHE A 336 -5.68 10.56 16.22
CA PHE A 336 -5.59 11.52 17.30
C PHE A 336 -6.20 12.86 16.89
N ARG A 337 -6.74 13.58 17.85
CA ARG A 337 -7.32 14.90 17.65
C ARG A 337 -6.32 15.99 18.00
N PHE A 338 -6.09 16.92 17.10
CA PHE A 338 -5.25 18.09 17.36
C PHE A 338 -5.89 19.35 16.80
N ARG A 339 -6.18 20.34 17.66
CA ARG A 339 -6.85 21.61 17.32
C ARG A 339 -8.17 21.39 16.54
N GLY A 340 -9.00 20.44 16.98
CA GLY A 340 -10.30 20.14 16.37
C GLY A 340 -10.28 19.30 15.11
N LYS A 341 -9.08 18.96 14.58
CA LYS A 341 -8.93 18.08 13.41
C LYS A 341 -8.43 16.71 13.82
N THR A 342 -8.95 15.66 13.20
CA THR A 342 -8.49 14.29 13.37
C THR A 342 -7.37 14.00 12.38
N TYR A 343 -6.28 13.41 12.88
CA TYR A 343 -5.12 12.97 12.12
C TYR A 343 -4.95 11.48 12.32
N ARG A 344 -4.71 10.76 11.25
CA ARG A 344 -4.55 9.30 11.27
C ARG A 344 -3.11 8.94 10.91
N PHE A 345 -2.62 7.85 11.49
CA PHE A 345 -1.36 7.26 11.08
C PHE A 345 -1.46 5.74 11.10
N VAL A 346 -0.63 5.12 10.27
CA VAL A 346 -0.53 3.68 10.11
C VAL A 346 0.94 3.29 10.17
N VAL A 347 1.23 2.19 10.85
CA VAL A 347 2.57 1.62 10.97
C VAL A 347 2.54 0.20 10.46
N ASN A 348 3.44 -0.13 9.54
CA ASN A 348 3.67 -1.51 9.12
C ASN A 348 4.17 -2.31 10.33
N ALA A 349 3.42 -3.32 10.76
CA ALA A 349 3.72 -4.08 11.97
C ALA A 349 4.84 -5.12 11.79
N ARG A 350 5.47 -5.19 10.60
CA ARG A 350 6.67 -5.97 10.33
C ARG A 350 7.93 -5.11 10.33
N THR A 351 7.89 -3.97 9.64
CA THR A 351 9.09 -3.15 9.37
C THR A 351 9.17 -1.89 10.23
N GLY A 352 8.09 -1.52 10.92
CA GLY A 352 8.00 -0.25 11.65
C GLY A 352 7.89 0.97 10.74
N LYS A 353 7.68 0.80 9.43
CA LYS A 353 7.52 1.91 8.50
C LYS A 353 6.22 2.65 8.78
N VAL A 354 6.32 3.97 8.93
CA VAL A 354 5.21 4.83 9.32
C VAL A 354 4.73 5.67 8.14
N HIS A 355 3.43 5.70 7.94
CA HIS A 355 2.76 6.71 7.12
C HIS A 355 1.66 7.37 7.92
N GLY A 356 1.49 8.69 7.77
CA GLY A 356 0.45 9.39 8.50
C GLY A 356 0.32 10.85 8.15
N GLU A 357 -0.82 11.39 8.55
CA GLU A 357 -1.13 12.81 8.46
C GLU A 357 -0.44 13.57 9.60
N ARG A 358 -0.15 14.81 9.36
CA ARG A 358 0.42 15.69 10.39
C ARG A 358 -0.09 17.12 10.24
N PRO A 359 -0.34 17.80 11.36
CA PRO A 359 -0.57 19.24 11.32
C PRO A 359 0.73 19.98 10.98
N TRP A 360 0.58 21.10 10.29
CA TRP A 360 1.69 22.01 9.99
C TRP A 360 1.75 23.12 11.04
N SER A 361 2.96 23.48 11.46
CA SER A 361 3.15 24.63 12.35
C SER A 361 3.31 25.90 11.54
N VAL A 362 2.26 26.72 11.51
CA VAL A 362 2.30 28.04 10.85
C VAL A 362 3.44 28.90 11.35
N VAL A 363 3.74 28.85 12.65
CA VAL A 363 4.84 29.61 13.27
C VAL A 363 6.20 29.16 12.72
N LYS A 364 6.45 27.86 12.59
CA LYS A 364 7.71 27.35 12.02
C LYS A 364 7.85 27.64 10.52
N ILE A 365 6.73 27.61 9.79
CA ILE A 365 6.72 27.98 8.38
C ILE A 365 7.03 29.47 8.25
N ALA A 366 6.36 30.34 9.00
CA ALA A 366 6.62 31.77 8.98
C ALA A 366 8.07 32.09 9.36
N ALA A 367 8.61 31.45 10.41
CA ALA A 367 10.02 31.60 10.79
C ALA A 367 10.98 31.19 9.66
N ALA A 368 10.72 30.08 8.98
CA ALA A 368 11.55 29.61 7.86
C ALA A 368 11.50 30.58 6.66
N VAL A 369 10.33 31.16 6.39
CA VAL A 369 10.17 32.16 5.32
C VAL A 369 10.95 33.44 5.66
N VAL A 370 10.83 33.95 6.90
CA VAL A 370 11.54 35.18 7.34
C VAL A 370 13.04 34.96 7.33
N THR A 371 13.55 33.83 7.82
CA THR A 371 15.00 33.55 7.79
C THR A 371 15.50 33.34 6.35
N GLY A 372 14.74 32.68 5.49
CA GLY A 372 15.07 32.53 4.08
C GLY A 372 15.15 33.90 3.34
N SER A 373 14.17 34.79 3.61
CA SER A 373 14.15 36.12 3.03
C SER A 373 15.30 37.00 3.53
N ALA A 374 15.65 36.90 4.82
CA ALA A 374 16.78 37.64 5.39
C ALA A 374 18.14 37.20 4.78
N LEU A 375 18.31 35.90 4.55
CA LEU A 375 19.52 35.36 3.89
C LEU A 375 19.64 35.76 2.44
N THR A 376 18.53 35.87 1.71
CA THR A 376 18.54 36.34 0.31
C THR A 376 18.79 37.84 0.20
N LEU A 377 18.26 38.66 1.11
CA LEU A 377 18.50 40.11 1.17
C LEU A 377 19.91 40.45 1.68
N GLY A 378 20.38 39.74 2.72
CA GLY A 378 21.73 39.89 3.26
C GLY A 378 22.83 39.37 2.32
N GLY A 379 22.61 38.24 1.67
CA GLY A 379 23.51 37.68 0.66
C GLY A 379 23.56 38.51 -0.63
N GLY A 380 22.43 39.11 -1.01
CA GLY A 380 22.38 40.06 -2.14
C GLY A 380 23.17 41.32 -1.91
N ALA A 381 23.20 41.85 -0.68
CA ALA A 381 24.02 43.03 -0.32
C ALA A 381 25.52 42.72 -0.30
N TYR A 382 25.92 41.51 0.11
CA TYR A 382 27.33 41.08 0.15
C TYR A 382 27.90 40.72 -1.24
N LEU A 383 27.03 40.31 -2.20
CA LEU A 383 27.43 39.99 -3.58
C LEU A 383 27.33 41.21 -4.54
N ALA A 384 26.67 42.31 -4.14
CA ALA A 384 26.57 43.51 -4.94
C ALA A 384 27.87 44.33 -4.92
N GLU A 385 28.82 44.05 -3.99
CA GLU A 385 30.10 44.75 -3.89
C GLU A 385 31.25 44.07 -4.66
N SER A 386 31.00 42.89 -5.25
CA SER A 386 32.00 42.18 -6.05
C SER A 386 31.37 41.41 -7.20
N SER A 387 30.98 42.11 -8.24
CA SER A 387 31.04 41.68 -9.65
C SER A 387 29.91 42.23 -10.50
N HIS A 388 30.23 43.09 -11.39
CA HIS A 388 29.52 43.23 -12.67
C HIS A 388 29.72 41.94 -13.47
N ALA A 389 28.72 41.04 -13.52
CA ALA A 389 28.46 40.13 -14.66
C ALA A 389 27.16 39.36 -14.46
N SER A 390 26.19 39.73 -15.28
CA SER A 390 25.05 38.98 -15.87
C SER A 390 24.94 37.47 -15.52
N THR A 391 23.83 37.05 -14.94
CA THR A 391 22.85 36.17 -15.62
C THR A 391 21.72 35.88 -14.64
N GLY A 392 20.52 36.35 -14.98
CA GLY A 392 19.31 36.10 -14.18
C GLY A 392 18.86 34.64 -14.23
N TYR A 393 19.07 33.96 -13.17
CA TYR A 393 18.27 32.81 -12.78
C TYR A 393 17.62 33.15 -11.44
N SER A 394 16.29 33.25 -11.42
CA SER A 394 15.57 33.67 -10.25
C SER A 394 15.71 32.60 -9.16
N VAL A 395 15.97 33.06 -7.93
CA VAL A 395 16.06 32.25 -6.72
C VAL A 395 14.76 31.46 -6.47
N PHE A 396 13.63 31.87 -7.06
CA PHE A 396 12.34 31.19 -7.00
C PHE A 396 12.35 29.82 -7.70
N ASP A 397 13.07 29.61 -8.79
CA ASP A 397 13.20 28.32 -9.48
C ASP A 397 13.99 27.27 -8.68
N ARG A 398 14.77 27.71 -7.70
CA ARG A 398 15.52 26.80 -6.81
C ARG A 398 14.73 26.42 -5.56
N LEU A 399 13.81 27.27 -5.13
CA LEU A 399 12.89 26.98 -4.03
C LEU A 399 11.81 26.00 -4.46
N ASP A 400 11.31 26.07 -5.68
CA ASP A 400 10.34 25.10 -6.21
C ASP A 400 10.90 23.68 -6.25
N ARG A 401 12.19 23.50 -6.55
CA ARG A 401 12.83 22.16 -6.53
C ARG A 401 13.06 21.60 -5.13
N VAL A 402 13.24 22.44 -4.13
CA VAL A 402 13.37 22.00 -2.73
C VAL A 402 11.97 21.70 -2.12
N PHE A 403 10.94 22.40 -2.60
CA PHE A 403 9.57 22.22 -2.15
C PHE A 403 8.82 21.11 -2.92
N ASP A 404 9.11 20.87 -4.19
CA ASP A 404 8.43 19.88 -5.04
C ASP A 404 8.76 18.43 -4.64
N GLY A 405 9.87 18.19 -3.95
CA GLY A 405 10.24 16.87 -3.38
C GLY A 405 9.52 16.50 -2.09
N SER A 406 8.82 17.41 -1.41
CA SER A 406 8.24 17.14 -0.09
C SER A 406 6.82 17.67 0.14
N THR A 407 6.21 18.41 -0.79
CA THR A 407 4.98 19.15 -0.49
C THR A 407 3.73 18.73 -1.27
N ARG A 408 3.81 17.76 -2.16
CA ARG A 408 2.60 17.21 -2.81
C ARG A 408 1.96 16.05 -2.03
N THR A 409 1.89 16.17 -0.71
CA THR A 409 1.08 15.25 0.11
C THR A 409 0.24 16.01 1.14
N GLY A 410 -0.47 17.02 0.69
CA GLY A 410 -1.70 17.46 1.34
C GLY A 410 -2.80 16.49 0.93
N PHE A 411 -2.96 15.38 1.64
CA PHE A 411 -4.05 14.46 1.46
C PHE A 411 -5.31 15.03 2.09
N ASP A 412 -6.26 15.40 1.25
CA ASP A 412 -7.64 15.63 1.64
C ASP A 412 -8.32 14.26 1.85
N TRP A 413 -8.56 13.91 3.10
CA TRP A 413 -9.35 12.77 3.52
C TRP A 413 -10.83 13.17 3.52
N GLY A 414 -11.43 13.24 2.37
CA GLY A 414 -12.88 13.33 2.24
C GLY A 414 -13.43 14.71 2.03
N SER A 415 -13.43 15.09 0.82
CA SER A 415 -14.49 15.78 0.14
C SER A 415 -14.63 15.16 -1.25
N GLU A 416 -15.24 13.99 -1.33
CA GLU A 416 -15.89 13.63 -2.59
C GLU A 416 -17.00 14.63 -2.83
N PRO A 417 -17.06 15.29 -4.00
CA PRO A 417 -18.23 16.06 -4.36
C PRO A 417 -19.43 15.09 -4.46
N ALA A 418 -20.53 15.46 -3.82
CA ALA A 418 -21.79 14.75 -3.92
C ALA A 418 -22.10 14.41 -5.39
N PRO A 419 -22.60 13.19 -5.70
CA PRO A 419 -22.92 12.81 -7.06
C PRO A 419 -23.97 13.75 -7.61
N SER A 420 -23.64 14.41 -8.72
CA SER A 420 -24.56 15.19 -9.51
C SER A 420 -25.77 14.33 -9.88
N ARG A 421 -26.96 14.83 -9.58
CA ARG A 421 -28.27 14.25 -9.91
C ARG A 421 -28.28 13.76 -11.36
N TRP A 422 -28.58 12.50 -11.55
CA TRP A 422 -28.95 11.93 -12.83
C TRP A 422 -30.24 12.56 -13.33
N PRO A 423 -30.38 12.93 -14.61
CA PRO A 423 -31.65 13.33 -15.18
C PRO A 423 -32.54 12.09 -15.26
N ARG A 424 -33.81 12.28 -14.84
CA ARG A 424 -34.89 11.32 -15.07
C ARG A 424 -35.17 11.26 -16.56
N TYR A 425 -35.10 10.09 -17.13
CA TYR A 425 -35.96 9.59 -18.19
C TYR A 425 -36.11 8.08 -18.00
#